data_a9f96e5fe18c3767bc2f4283047f412e
#
_entry.id   a9f96e5fe18c3767bc2f4283047f412e
#
_cell.length_a   1.000
_cell.length_b   1.000
_cell.length_c   1.000
_cell.angle_alpha   90.00
_cell.angle_beta   90.00
_cell.angle_gamma   90.00
#
_symmetry.space_group_name_H-M   'P 1'
#
loop_
_entity.id
_entity.type
_entity.pdbx_description
1 polymer ?
#
loop_
_entity_poly.entity_id
_entity_poly.type
_entity_poly.pdbx_seq_one_letter_code
_entity_poly.pdbx_strand_id
1 'polypeptide(L)'
;MKTRHLVDPELLPVVDNFPALVLNADSLPAIRKGFAAMLSQQELPDLPVQCSEIALPSGEGDRTIRCLMVRPEHVAPGAAAILHFHGGGHVLGTPEMQQGELMRWAAELDCLVLSVDYRLAPETPFPGPMNDAYAALAWLNEQAGALGIDPARIAVAGTSAGGAMAACLCLMARDRGEYQIAFQMLDSPRLDDKIQQQKSGNPYTGEFVWTREASTFCWNAYLGEDKDSPYATAARAKDLSNLPPAFIAVGSIDLFVDECLEYSTRLIRSGVAVELIVYPGCFHGFQMAREAAVTKRSQADSLRALGKALKHRTCSSLS
;
A
#
# COMPACT_ATOMS: atom_id res chain seq x y z
N MET A 1 6.72 5.45 27.94
CA MET A 1 5.75 5.63 26.83
C MET A 1 4.88 6.84 27.12
N LYS A 2 5.10 7.94 26.37
CA LYS A 2 4.43 9.24 26.61
C LYS A 2 3.00 9.28 26.08
N THR A 3 2.71 8.51 25.02
CA THR A 3 1.44 8.57 24.29
C THR A 3 0.56 7.35 24.51
N ARG A 4 0.94 6.42 25.41
CA ARG A 4 0.17 5.20 25.71
C ARG A 4 -1.28 5.48 26.13
N HIS A 5 -1.54 6.60 26.76
CA HIS A 5 -2.88 7.02 27.18
C HIS A 5 -3.81 7.42 26.03
N LEU A 6 -3.26 7.61 24.82
CA LEU A 6 -4.00 7.89 23.59
C LEU A 6 -4.36 6.65 22.80
N VAL A 7 -3.75 5.49 23.13
CA VAL A 7 -3.97 4.23 22.41
C VAL A 7 -5.38 3.72 22.68
N ASP A 8 -6.08 3.27 21.64
CA ASP A 8 -7.34 2.57 21.77
C ASP A 8 -7.14 1.34 22.71
N PRO A 9 -7.98 1.15 23.74
CA PRO A 9 -7.80 0.07 24.70
C PRO A 9 -7.69 -1.33 24.10
N GLU A 10 -8.39 -1.61 22.98
CA GLU A 10 -8.32 -2.90 22.29
C GLU A 10 -6.98 -3.15 21.59
N LEU A 11 -6.18 -2.10 21.37
CA LEU A 11 -4.87 -2.19 20.75
C LEU A 11 -3.71 -2.32 21.75
N LEU A 12 -3.96 -2.12 23.05
CA LEU A 12 -2.93 -2.18 24.10
C LEU A 12 -2.19 -3.53 24.14
N PRO A 13 -2.83 -4.69 23.92
CA PRO A 13 -2.11 -5.97 23.88
C PRO A 13 -1.01 -6.02 22.81
N VAL A 14 -1.20 -5.35 21.67
CA VAL A 14 -0.15 -5.24 20.64
C VAL A 14 1.01 -4.39 21.16
N VAL A 15 0.71 -3.22 21.74
CA VAL A 15 1.73 -2.33 22.30
C VAL A 15 2.57 -3.02 23.38
N ASP A 16 1.95 -3.81 24.23
CA ASP A 16 2.61 -4.46 25.37
C ASP A 16 3.46 -5.68 24.95
N ASN A 17 3.12 -6.34 23.86
CA ASN A 17 3.78 -7.57 23.42
C ASN A 17 4.65 -7.40 22.16
N PHE A 18 4.55 -6.28 21.44
CA PHE A 18 5.36 -6.05 20.24
C PHE A 18 6.81 -5.76 20.62
N PRO A 19 7.78 -6.55 20.14
CA PRO A 19 9.18 -6.31 20.44
C PRO A 19 9.66 -4.98 19.85
N ALA A 20 10.58 -4.31 20.53
CA ALA A 20 11.17 -3.08 19.98
C ALA A 20 11.85 -3.38 18.63
N LEU A 21 11.34 -2.75 17.59
CA LEU A 21 11.88 -2.88 16.24
C LEU A 21 13.10 -1.96 16.09
N VAL A 22 14.28 -2.49 16.30
CA VAL A 22 15.53 -1.79 16.01
C VAL A 22 15.96 -2.15 14.59
N LEU A 23 15.61 -1.30 13.63
CA LEU A 23 15.87 -1.52 12.22
C LEU A 23 17.08 -0.73 11.75
N ASN A 24 18.14 -1.46 11.36
CA ASN A 24 19.39 -0.95 10.80
C ASN A 24 20.03 -1.99 9.87
N ALA A 25 21.18 -1.68 9.28
CA ALA A 25 21.87 -2.58 8.34
C ALA A 25 22.21 -3.94 8.96
N ASP A 26 22.64 -3.97 10.24
CA ASP A 26 23.07 -5.21 10.90
C ASP A 26 21.87 -6.10 11.29
N SER A 27 20.77 -5.49 11.72
CA SER A 27 19.56 -6.21 12.17
C SER A 27 18.65 -6.64 11.02
N LEU A 28 18.69 -5.98 9.88
CA LEU A 28 17.80 -6.20 8.75
C LEU A 28 17.71 -7.66 8.28
N PRO A 29 18.83 -8.41 8.09
CA PRO A 29 18.75 -9.81 7.65
C PRO A 29 18.03 -10.71 8.65
N ALA A 30 18.26 -10.51 9.96
CA ALA A 30 17.60 -11.28 11.01
C ALA A 30 16.10 -10.96 11.09
N ILE A 31 15.73 -9.68 10.95
CA ILE A 31 14.33 -9.23 10.92
C ILE A 31 13.61 -9.83 9.71
N ARG A 32 14.18 -9.77 8.50
CA ARG A 32 13.59 -10.41 7.30
C ARG A 32 13.37 -11.91 7.50
N LYS A 33 14.32 -12.61 8.08
CA LYS A 33 14.18 -14.04 8.40
C LYS A 33 13.06 -14.30 9.42
N GLY A 34 12.94 -13.46 10.44
CA GLY A 34 11.87 -13.55 11.44
C GLY A 34 10.48 -13.31 10.82
N PHE A 35 10.36 -12.33 9.94
CA PHE A 35 9.12 -12.09 9.18
C PHE A 35 8.74 -13.29 8.31
N ALA A 36 9.67 -13.85 7.55
CA ALA A 36 9.40 -15.03 6.72
C ALA A 36 8.94 -16.23 7.55
N ALA A 37 9.54 -16.46 8.73
CA ALA A 37 9.13 -17.51 9.65
C ALA A 37 7.72 -17.27 10.25
N MET A 38 7.38 -16.02 10.54
CA MET A 38 6.04 -15.66 11.03
C MET A 38 4.98 -15.87 9.93
N LEU A 39 5.27 -15.48 8.69
CA LEU A 39 4.34 -15.63 7.57
C LEU A 39 4.08 -17.10 7.22
N SER A 40 5.08 -17.98 7.35
CA SER A 40 4.91 -19.42 7.10
C SER A 40 3.96 -20.11 8.08
N GLN A 41 3.64 -19.46 9.21
CA GLN A 41 2.71 -19.95 10.23
C GLN A 41 1.34 -19.24 10.18
N GLN A 42 1.14 -18.36 9.20
CA GLN A 42 -0.11 -17.60 9.09
C GLN A 42 -1.27 -18.50 8.69
N GLU A 43 -2.33 -18.47 9.49
CA GLU A 43 -3.60 -19.07 9.11
C GLU A 43 -4.31 -18.17 8.10
N LEU A 44 -4.67 -18.74 6.95
CA LEU A 44 -5.40 -18.05 5.89
C LEU A 44 -6.89 -18.37 5.99
N PRO A 45 -7.77 -17.44 5.61
CA PRO A 45 -9.21 -17.69 5.59
C PRO A 45 -9.55 -18.72 4.50
N ASP A 46 -10.52 -19.58 4.78
CA ASP A 46 -11.12 -20.48 3.78
C ASP A 46 -12.15 -19.68 2.96
N LEU A 47 -11.77 -19.30 1.75
CA LEU A 47 -12.57 -18.47 0.84
C LEU A 47 -12.54 -19.05 -0.57
N PRO A 48 -13.60 -18.88 -1.38
CA PRO A 48 -13.70 -19.41 -2.74
C PRO A 48 -12.81 -18.63 -3.73
N VAL A 49 -11.52 -18.63 -3.49
CA VAL A 49 -10.51 -17.97 -4.31
C VAL A 49 -9.31 -18.88 -4.54
N GLN A 50 -8.64 -18.69 -5.66
CA GLN A 50 -7.40 -19.37 -5.99
C GLN A 50 -6.22 -18.41 -5.80
N CYS A 51 -5.20 -18.86 -5.08
CA CYS A 51 -3.93 -18.16 -4.93
C CYS A 51 -2.87 -18.87 -5.79
N SER A 52 -2.16 -18.14 -6.60
CA SER A 52 -1.07 -18.66 -7.42
C SER A 52 0.10 -17.70 -7.46
N GLU A 53 1.30 -18.26 -7.51
CA GLU A 53 2.51 -17.50 -7.79
C GLU A 53 2.69 -17.41 -9.31
N ILE A 54 2.96 -16.20 -9.79
CA ILE A 54 3.26 -15.96 -11.20
C ILE A 54 4.52 -15.11 -11.33
N ALA A 55 5.19 -15.23 -12.48
CA ALA A 55 6.37 -14.44 -12.81
C ALA A 55 6.07 -13.55 -14.01
N LEU A 56 6.21 -12.23 -13.86
CA LEU A 56 6.01 -11.25 -14.91
C LEU A 56 7.33 -10.84 -15.53
N PRO A 57 7.37 -10.47 -16.83
CA PRO A 57 8.53 -9.78 -17.40
C PRO A 57 8.76 -8.44 -16.69
N SER A 58 9.99 -8.15 -16.33
CA SER A 58 10.32 -6.86 -15.68
C SER A 58 10.57 -5.72 -16.66
N GLY A 59 10.72 -6.04 -17.95
CA GLY A 59 11.21 -5.09 -18.95
C GLY A 59 12.73 -4.81 -18.86
N GLU A 60 13.45 -5.45 -17.93
CA GLU A 60 14.90 -5.32 -17.74
C GLU A 60 15.60 -6.66 -18.09
N GLY A 61 15.87 -6.89 -19.38
CA GLY A 61 16.44 -8.14 -19.87
C GLY A 61 15.55 -9.36 -19.56
N ASP A 62 16.19 -10.46 -19.14
CA ASP A 62 15.48 -11.73 -18.83
C ASP A 62 14.96 -11.80 -17.37
N ARG A 63 15.04 -10.70 -16.61
CA ARG A 63 14.57 -10.66 -15.23
C ARG A 63 13.05 -10.72 -15.16
N THR A 64 12.56 -11.50 -14.21
CA THR A 64 11.13 -11.57 -13.90
C THR A 64 10.82 -10.98 -12.52
N ILE A 65 9.57 -10.57 -12.34
CA ILE A 65 9.02 -10.08 -11.09
C ILE A 65 8.06 -11.15 -10.58
N ARG A 66 8.32 -11.67 -9.39
CA ARG A 66 7.40 -12.56 -8.69
C ARG A 66 6.16 -11.79 -8.25
N CYS A 67 4.99 -12.36 -8.41
CA CYS A 67 3.73 -11.82 -7.91
C CYS A 67 2.86 -12.92 -7.32
N LEU A 68 2.09 -12.56 -6.29
CA LEU A 68 0.99 -13.36 -5.79
C LEU A 68 -0.29 -12.92 -6.51
N MET A 69 -0.89 -13.81 -7.28
CA MET A 69 -2.18 -13.58 -7.92
C MET A 69 -3.28 -14.29 -7.12
N VAL A 70 -4.29 -13.52 -6.73
CA VAL A 70 -5.49 -14.03 -6.06
C VAL A 70 -6.69 -13.71 -6.95
N ARG A 71 -7.48 -14.73 -7.27
CA ARG A 71 -8.65 -14.57 -8.14
C ARG A 71 -9.81 -15.42 -7.63
N PRO A 72 -11.07 -14.99 -7.82
CA PRO A 72 -12.23 -15.84 -7.59
C PRO A 72 -12.15 -17.11 -8.45
N GLU A 73 -12.80 -18.18 -8.01
CA GLU A 73 -12.90 -19.42 -8.82
C GLU A 73 -13.55 -19.16 -10.18
N HIS A 74 -14.51 -18.24 -10.21
CA HIS A 74 -15.19 -17.80 -11.41
C HIS A 74 -15.06 -16.29 -11.58
N VAL A 75 -14.28 -15.85 -12.56
CA VAL A 75 -14.11 -14.44 -12.91
C VAL A 75 -15.13 -14.08 -13.99
N ALA A 76 -16.01 -13.13 -13.71
CA ALA A 76 -16.92 -12.61 -14.72
C ALA A 76 -16.14 -11.84 -15.80
N PRO A 77 -16.52 -11.95 -17.10
CA PRO A 77 -15.88 -11.16 -18.15
C PRO A 77 -15.95 -9.65 -17.85
N GLY A 78 -14.82 -8.97 -17.98
CA GLY A 78 -14.70 -7.54 -17.63
C GLY A 78 -14.64 -7.28 -16.12
N ALA A 79 -14.17 -8.24 -15.33
CA ALA A 79 -13.95 -8.07 -13.90
C ALA A 79 -12.97 -6.91 -13.62
N ALA A 80 -13.06 -6.33 -12.43
CA ALA A 80 -12.08 -5.37 -11.97
C ALA A 80 -10.76 -6.05 -11.56
N ALA A 81 -9.69 -5.27 -11.47
CA ALA A 81 -8.43 -5.73 -10.88
C ALA A 81 -7.88 -4.76 -9.84
N ILE A 82 -7.16 -5.28 -8.87
CA ILE A 82 -6.42 -4.52 -7.87
C ILE A 82 -4.93 -4.88 -8.00
N LEU A 83 -4.10 -3.89 -8.33
CA LEU A 83 -2.66 -4.00 -8.27
C LEU A 83 -2.21 -3.57 -6.88
N HIS A 84 -1.67 -4.51 -6.11
CA HIS A 84 -1.37 -4.31 -4.70
C HIS A 84 0.14 -4.29 -4.43
N PHE A 85 0.55 -3.45 -3.47
CA PHE A 85 1.91 -3.33 -2.96
C PHE A 85 1.92 -3.49 -1.45
N HIS A 86 2.74 -4.43 -0.96
CA HIS A 86 2.86 -4.70 0.48
C HIS A 86 3.61 -3.60 1.23
N GLY A 87 3.42 -3.54 2.53
CA GLY A 87 4.16 -2.67 3.44
C GLY A 87 5.59 -3.16 3.74
N GLY A 88 6.26 -2.50 4.69
CA GLY A 88 7.59 -2.90 5.15
C GLY A 88 8.71 -1.88 4.88
N GLY A 89 8.37 -0.60 4.71
CA GLY A 89 9.33 0.50 4.58
C GLY A 89 10.23 0.44 3.34
N HIS A 90 9.86 -0.32 2.33
CA HIS A 90 10.66 -0.67 1.14
C HIS A 90 11.90 -1.56 1.43
N VAL A 91 12.07 -2.01 2.67
CA VAL A 91 13.21 -2.85 3.08
C VAL A 91 12.79 -4.21 3.61
N LEU A 92 11.51 -4.39 3.90
CA LEU A 92 10.90 -5.61 4.44
C LEU A 92 9.66 -5.99 3.62
N GLY A 93 9.19 -7.20 3.83
CA GLY A 93 7.88 -7.65 3.38
C GLY A 93 7.91 -8.50 2.13
N THR A 94 6.77 -9.13 1.92
CA THR A 94 6.39 -9.89 0.72
C THR A 94 4.88 -9.83 0.55
N PRO A 95 4.32 -10.20 -0.61
CA PRO A 95 2.86 -10.24 -0.84
C PRO A 95 2.07 -11.02 0.21
N GLU A 96 2.67 -12.06 0.79
CA GLU A 96 2.04 -12.93 1.78
C GLU A 96 1.70 -12.21 3.10
N MET A 97 2.32 -11.07 3.40
CA MET A 97 2.00 -10.29 4.60
C MET A 97 0.52 -9.93 4.71
N GLN A 98 -0.13 -9.68 3.57
CA GLN A 98 -1.52 -9.28 3.50
C GLN A 98 -2.41 -10.30 2.78
N GLN A 99 -1.91 -11.51 2.54
CA GLN A 99 -2.61 -12.52 1.72
C GLN A 99 -4.06 -12.75 2.16
N GLY A 100 -4.32 -12.87 3.45
CA GLY A 100 -5.69 -13.07 3.95
C GLY A 100 -6.64 -11.90 3.63
N GLU A 101 -6.14 -10.66 3.58
CA GLU A 101 -6.92 -9.49 3.18
C GLU A 101 -7.13 -9.47 1.67
N LEU A 102 -6.10 -9.77 0.88
CA LEU A 102 -6.19 -9.87 -0.58
C LEU A 102 -7.20 -10.94 -1.01
N MET A 103 -7.25 -12.07 -0.28
CA MET A 103 -8.25 -13.12 -0.50
C MET A 103 -9.67 -12.62 -0.23
N ARG A 104 -9.89 -11.82 0.82
CA ARG A 104 -11.19 -11.21 1.10
C ARG A 104 -11.59 -10.22 0.01
N TRP A 105 -10.68 -9.36 -0.44
CA TRP A 105 -10.97 -8.43 -1.54
C TRP A 105 -11.36 -9.18 -2.82
N ALA A 106 -10.61 -10.22 -3.19
CA ALA A 106 -10.93 -11.02 -4.35
C ALA A 106 -12.31 -11.68 -4.25
N ALA A 107 -12.64 -12.29 -3.09
CA ALA A 107 -13.90 -12.98 -2.86
C ALA A 107 -15.10 -12.02 -2.79
N GLU A 108 -14.97 -10.90 -2.05
CA GLU A 108 -16.11 -10.02 -1.77
C GLU A 108 -16.36 -8.98 -2.87
N LEU A 109 -15.33 -8.65 -3.67
CA LEU A 109 -15.43 -7.70 -4.78
C LEU A 109 -15.50 -8.37 -6.16
N ASP A 110 -15.39 -9.69 -6.20
CA ASP A 110 -15.40 -10.47 -7.45
C ASP A 110 -14.35 -9.94 -8.44
N CYS A 111 -13.14 -9.72 -7.97
CA CYS A 111 -12.06 -9.08 -8.71
C CYS A 111 -10.76 -9.89 -8.67
N LEU A 112 -9.89 -9.67 -9.64
CA LEU A 112 -8.51 -10.16 -9.61
C LEU A 112 -7.66 -9.26 -8.71
N VAL A 113 -6.82 -9.84 -7.83
CA VAL A 113 -5.81 -9.10 -7.08
C VAL A 113 -4.44 -9.60 -7.46
N LEU A 114 -3.56 -8.68 -7.86
CA LEU A 114 -2.15 -8.95 -8.16
C LEU A 114 -1.27 -8.21 -7.17
N SER A 115 -0.61 -8.93 -6.27
CA SER A 115 0.32 -8.37 -5.30
C SER A 115 1.76 -8.59 -5.75
N VAL A 116 2.51 -7.50 -5.85
CA VAL A 116 3.85 -7.47 -6.43
C VAL A 116 4.90 -7.70 -5.35
N ASP A 117 5.77 -8.69 -5.55
CA ASP A 117 7.00 -8.90 -4.79
C ASP A 117 8.11 -8.01 -5.38
N TYR A 118 7.97 -6.72 -5.13
CA TYR A 118 8.88 -5.71 -5.68
C TYR A 118 10.26 -5.79 -5.01
N ARG A 119 11.30 -5.41 -5.73
CA ARG A 119 12.67 -5.38 -5.21
C ARG A 119 12.79 -4.48 -3.99
N LEU A 120 13.54 -4.94 -3.00
CA LEU A 120 13.70 -4.23 -1.73
C LEU A 120 15.04 -3.48 -1.66
N ALA A 121 15.04 -2.38 -0.96
CA ALA A 121 16.23 -1.68 -0.53
C ALA A 121 16.82 -2.37 0.73
N PRO A 122 18.13 -2.25 1.01
CA PRO A 122 19.11 -1.42 0.30
C PRO A 122 19.64 -2.06 -0.99
N GLU A 123 19.35 -3.34 -1.27
CA GLU A 123 19.90 -4.08 -2.42
C GLU A 123 19.48 -3.44 -3.74
N THR A 124 18.25 -2.92 -3.79
CA THR A 124 17.73 -2.21 -4.94
C THR A 124 16.99 -0.96 -4.47
N PRO A 125 17.65 0.20 -4.46
CA PRO A 125 17.00 1.47 -4.14
C PRO A 125 16.07 1.94 -5.28
N PHE A 126 15.39 3.07 -5.09
CA PHE A 126 14.71 3.77 -6.16
C PHE A 126 15.69 4.03 -7.35
N PRO A 127 15.28 3.82 -8.62
CA PRO A 127 13.89 3.59 -9.08
C PRO A 127 13.49 2.10 -9.19
N GLY A 128 14.33 1.15 -8.80
CA GLY A 128 14.09 -0.29 -9.03
C GLY A 128 12.71 -0.78 -8.60
N PRO A 129 12.26 -0.57 -7.34
CA PRO A 129 10.92 -0.97 -6.91
C PRO A 129 9.78 -0.35 -7.72
N MET A 130 9.95 0.91 -8.14
CA MET A 130 8.95 1.61 -8.96
C MET A 130 8.92 1.13 -10.41
N ASN A 131 10.06 0.71 -10.95
CA ASN A 131 10.10 0.04 -12.25
C ASN A 131 9.33 -1.29 -12.21
N ASP A 132 9.46 -2.05 -11.12
CA ASP A 132 8.70 -3.29 -10.92
C ASP A 132 7.19 -3.00 -10.82
N ALA A 133 6.81 -1.96 -10.10
CA ALA A 133 5.41 -1.54 -9.98
C ALA A 133 4.81 -1.14 -11.34
N TYR A 134 5.56 -0.39 -12.14
CA TYR A 134 5.09 0.03 -13.46
C TYR A 134 5.01 -1.13 -14.45
N ALA A 135 5.98 -2.04 -14.43
CA ALA A 135 5.96 -3.26 -15.25
C ALA A 135 4.75 -4.15 -14.91
N ALA A 136 4.38 -4.25 -13.64
CA ALA A 136 3.19 -4.99 -13.22
C ALA A 136 1.88 -4.31 -13.69
N LEU A 137 1.81 -2.97 -13.68
CA LEU A 137 0.67 -2.23 -14.25
C LEU A 137 0.56 -2.45 -15.76
N ALA A 138 1.68 -2.37 -16.48
CA ALA A 138 1.75 -2.61 -17.93
C ALA A 138 1.25 -4.03 -18.24
N TRP A 139 1.78 -5.04 -17.53
CA TRP A 139 1.41 -6.43 -17.73
C TRP A 139 -0.10 -6.68 -17.50
N LEU A 140 -0.70 -6.09 -16.45
CA LEU A 140 -2.15 -6.21 -16.21
C LEU A 140 -2.96 -5.66 -17.38
N ASN A 141 -2.55 -4.53 -17.95
CA ASN A 141 -3.22 -3.92 -19.10
C ASN A 141 -3.07 -4.79 -20.36
N GLU A 142 -1.85 -5.25 -20.65
CA GLU A 142 -1.54 -6.06 -21.84
C GLU A 142 -2.22 -7.44 -21.78
N GLN A 143 -2.34 -8.02 -20.59
CA GLN A 143 -2.97 -9.33 -20.39
C GLN A 143 -4.47 -9.24 -20.05
N ALA A 144 -5.07 -8.05 -20.08
CA ALA A 144 -6.45 -7.84 -19.64
C ALA A 144 -7.45 -8.80 -20.30
N GLY A 145 -7.33 -9.01 -21.62
CA GLY A 145 -8.18 -9.96 -22.35
C GLY A 145 -8.01 -11.40 -21.91
N ALA A 146 -6.78 -11.87 -21.71
CA ALA A 146 -6.48 -13.23 -21.27
C ALA A 146 -6.89 -13.47 -19.82
N LEU A 147 -6.82 -12.44 -18.98
CA LEU A 147 -7.23 -12.48 -17.57
C LEU A 147 -8.73 -12.30 -17.38
N GLY A 148 -9.47 -11.86 -18.40
CA GLY A 148 -10.90 -11.56 -18.33
C GLY A 148 -11.22 -10.29 -17.54
N ILE A 149 -10.26 -9.36 -17.39
CA ILE A 149 -10.43 -8.12 -16.66
C ILE A 149 -10.69 -6.93 -17.61
N ASP A 150 -11.27 -5.87 -17.07
CA ASP A 150 -11.43 -4.58 -17.74
C ASP A 150 -10.27 -3.65 -17.34
N PRO A 151 -9.37 -3.26 -18.26
CA PRO A 151 -8.24 -2.38 -17.94
C PRO A 151 -8.67 -0.99 -17.46
N ALA A 152 -9.89 -0.53 -17.77
CA ALA A 152 -10.44 0.71 -17.24
C ALA A 152 -10.88 0.60 -15.75
N ARG A 153 -10.83 -0.59 -15.17
CA ARG A 153 -11.24 -0.90 -13.80
C ARG A 153 -10.09 -1.44 -12.96
N ILE A 154 -8.88 -1.00 -13.22
CA ILE A 154 -7.70 -1.32 -12.41
C ILE A 154 -7.56 -0.28 -11.29
N ALA A 155 -7.68 -0.71 -10.03
CA ALA A 155 -7.30 0.08 -8.87
C ALA A 155 -5.86 -0.26 -8.44
N VAL A 156 -5.17 0.70 -7.83
CA VAL A 156 -3.93 0.43 -7.10
C VAL A 156 -4.19 0.52 -5.61
N ALA A 157 -3.58 -0.36 -4.84
CA ALA A 157 -3.74 -0.41 -3.40
C ALA A 157 -2.42 -0.70 -2.70
N GLY A 158 -2.25 -0.19 -1.49
CA GLY A 158 -1.09 -0.55 -0.69
C GLY A 158 -1.09 0.04 0.70
N THR A 159 -0.29 -0.58 1.58
CA THR A 159 -0.15 -0.18 2.97
C THR A 159 1.25 0.36 3.23
N SER A 160 1.37 1.47 3.95
CA SER A 160 2.66 2.04 4.37
C SER A 160 3.55 2.37 3.16
N ALA A 161 4.70 1.71 3.02
CA ALA A 161 5.57 1.80 1.85
C ALA A 161 4.83 1.43 0.55
N GLY A 162 3.99 0.39 0.58
CA GLY A 162 3.15 0.01 -0.56
C GLY A 162 2.12 1.08 -0.91
N GLY A 163 1.57 1.78 0.09
CA GLY A 163 0.70 2.94 -0.12
C GLY A 163 1.44 4.11 -0.79
N ALA A 164 2.71 4.34 -0.41
CA ALA A 164 3.57 5.30 -1.10
C ALA A 164 3.81 4.90 -2.56
N MET A 165 4.11 3.63 -2.82
CA MET A 165 4.29 3.11 -4.18
C MET A 165 3.04 3.27 -5.03
N ALA A 166 1.85 2.98 -4.46
CA ALA A 166 0.57 3.16 -5.15
C ALA A 166 0.35 4.64 -5.55
N ALA A 167 0.63 5.59 -4.63
CA ALA A 167 0.53 7.02 -4.92
C ALA A 167 1.53 7.46 -5.99
N CYS A 168 2.81 7.03 -5.89
CA CYS A 168 3.85 7.32 -6.89
C CYS A 168 3.51 6.70 -8.26
N LEU A 169 2.94 5.49 -8.29
CA LEU A 169 2.52 4.84 -9.53
C LEU A 169 1.40 5.61 -10.23
N CYS A 170 0.45 6.19 -9.46
CA CYS A 170 -0.58 7.06 -10.02
C CYS A 170 0.03 8.30 -10.71
N LEU A 171 1.06 8.90 -10.12
CA LEU A 171 1.81 10.00 -10.75
C LEU A 171 2.51 9.55 -12.03
N MET A 172 3.23 8.42 -11.99
CA MET A 172 3.93 7.89 -13.17
C MET A 172 2.97 7.53 -14.30
N ALA A 173 1.85 6.88 -14.00
CA ALA A 173 0.87 6.49 -15.01
C ALA A 173 0.22 7.72 -15.66
N ARG A 174 -0.17 8.73 -14.86
CA ARG A 174 -0.69 10.00 -15.39
C ARG A 174 0.31 10.70 -16.32
N ASP A 175 1.55 10.82 -15.86
CA ASP A 175 2.57 11.59 -16.59
C ASP A 175 3.04 10.90 -17.87
N ARG A 176 3.04 9.56 -17.90
CA ARG A 176 3.33 8.77 -19.10
C ARG A 176 2.14 8.68 -20.07
N GLY A 177 0.92 8.69 -19.54
CA GLY A 177 -0.31 8.64 -20.34
C GLY A 177 -0.56 7.31 -21.06
N GLU A 178 0.15 6.24 -20.68
CA GLU A 178 0.08 4.93 -21.35
C GLU A 178 -1.03 4.05 -20.77
N TYR A 179 -1.21 4.08 -19.45
CA TYR A 179 -2.17 3.25 -18.72
C TYR A 179 -2.98 4.08 -17.75
N GLN A 180 -4.26 3.72 -17.58
CA GLN A 180 -5.16 4.39 -16.65
C GLN A 180 -5.26 3.62 -15.34
N ILE A 181 -5.38 4.36 -14.25
CA ILE A 181 -5.70 3.82 -12.92
C ILE A 181 -7.04 4.40 -12.51
N ALA A 182 -8.00 3.53 -12.17
CA ALA A 182 -9.35 3.94 -11.82
C ALA A 182 -9.48 4.50 -10.39
N PHE A 183 -8.64 4.04 -9.47
CA PHE A 183 -8.73 4.37 -8.05
C PHE A 183 -7.40 4.11 -7.34
N GLN A 184 -7.11 4.88 -6.29
CA GLN A 184 -5.98 4.64 -5.39
C GLN A 184 -6.45 4.45 -3.95
N MET A 185 -6.10 3.31 -3.35
CA MET A 185 -6.36 3.00 -1.95
C MET A 185 -5.04 3.00 -1.17
N LEU A 186 -4.90 3.95 -0.26
CA LEU A 186 -3.67 4.25 0.45
C LEU A 186 -3.89 4.06 1.97
N ASP A 187 -3.47 2.92 2.50
CA ASP A 187 -3.57 2.66 3.94
C ASP A 187 -2.28 3.07 4.64
N SER A 188 -2.39 4.04 5.55
CA SER A 188 -1.27 4.61 6.31
C SER A 188 -0.04 4.89 5.42
N PRO A 189 -0.21 5.55 4.25
CA PRO A 189 0.84 5.68 3.26
C PRO A 189 2.01 6.52 3.79
N ARG A 190 3.23 6.10 3.47
CA ARG A 190 4.49 6.77 3.81
C ARG A 190 4.90 7.69 2.67
N LEU A 191 4.46 8.96 2.71
CA LEU A 191 4.47 9.87 1.55
C LEU A 191 5.60 10.89 1.52
N ASP A 192 6.18 11.25 2.69
CA ASP A 192 7.19 12.29 2.79
C ASP A 192 8.33 11.91 3.75
N ASP A 193 9.57 11.93 3.25
CA ASP A 193 10.76 11.71 4.07
C ASP A 193 11.12 12.92 4.94
N LYS A 194 10.69 14.14 4.57
CA LYS A 194 11.10 15.39 5.21
C LYS A 194 10.27 15.72 6.45
N ILE A 195 8.97 15.46 6.44
CA ILE A 195 8.07 15.76 7.59
C ILE A 195 8.55 15.00 8.83
N GLN A 196 8.96 13.76 8.69
CA GLN A 196 9.42 12.93 9.79
C GLN A 196 10.77 13.37 10.38
N GLN A 197 11.57 14.08 9.60
CA GLN A 197 12.88 14.59 10.02
C GLN A 197 12.81 15.95 10.75
N GLN A 198 11.64 16.59 10.73
CA GLN A 198 11.47 17.89 11.38
C GLN A 198 11.54 17.74 12.90
N LYS A 199 12.40 18.55 13.55
CA LYS A 199 12.54 18.59 15.02
C LYS A 199 11.25 19.00 15.74
N SER A 200 10.37 19.72 15.05
CA SER A 200 9.05 20.20 15.49
C SER A 200 7.89 19.28 15.08
N GLY A 201 8.18 18.03 14.69
CA GLY A 201 7.15 17.07 14.29
C GLY A 201 6.15 16.78 15.41
N ASN A 202 5.02 16.19 15.05
CA ASN A 202 3.95 15.82 15.98
C ASN A 202 4.50 14.98 17.14
N PRO A 203 4.44 15.46 18.41
CA PRO A 203 5.03 14.76 19.54
C PRO A 203 4.23 13.54 20.00
N TYR A 204 3.05 13.31 19.42
CA TYR A 204 2.13 12.24 19.78
C TYR A 204 2.17 11.05 18.81
N THR A 205 3.10 11.05 17.85
CA THR A 205 3.18 10.03 16.79
C THR A 205 4.49 9.27 16.78
N GLY A 206 4.48 8.03 16.27
CA GLY A 206 5.69 7.25 16.03
C GLY A 206 6.34 6.65 17.28
N GLU A 207 5.58 6.45 18.36
CA GLU A 207 6.09 5.81 19.59
C GLU A 207 5.95 4.29 19.56
N PHE A 208 4.99 3.75 18.78
CA PHE A 208 4.65 2.32 18.78
C PHE A 208 4.89 1.68 17.42
N VAL A 209 5.36 0.46 17.41
CA VAL A 209 5.56 -0.42 16.26
C VAL A 209 6.51 0.18 15.20
N TRP A 210 6.16 1.29 14.59
CA TRP A 210 6.97 1.95 13.56
C TRP A 210 7.46 3.32 14.06
N THR A 211 8.77 3.39 14.32
CA THR A 211 9.39 4.57 14.92
C THR A 211 10.01 5.51 13.87
N ARG A 212 10.34 6.73 14.29
CA ARG A 212 11.07 7.71 13.45
C ARG A 212 12.43 7.18 13.00
N GLU A 213 13.12 6.46 13.89
CA GLU A 213 14.44 5.89 13.62
C GLU A 213 14.33 4.80 12.54
N ALA A 214 13.37 3.88 12.68
CA ALA A 214 13.09 2.85 11.68
C ALA A 214 12.72 3.49 10.33
N SER A 215 11.85 4.50 10.34
CA SER A 215 11.46 5.21 9.12
C SER A 215 12.64 5.94 8.47
N THR A 216 13.51 6.57 9.24
CA THR A 216 14.70 7.26 8.74
C THR A 216 15.66 6.28 8.06
N PHE A 217 15.92 5.12 8.68
CA PHE A 217 16.72 4.08 8.06
C PHE A 217 16.14 3.64 6.72
N CYS A 218 14.84 3.38 6.68
CA CYS A 218 14.15 2.93 5.47
C CYS A 218 14.18 3.98 4.35
N TRP A 219 14.00 5.26 4.65
CA TRP A 219 14.11 6.32 3.66
C TRP A 219 15.53 6.43 3.10
N ASN A 220 16.54 6.39 3.97
CA ASN A 220 17.94 6.45 3.56
C ASN A 220 18.33 5.27 2.67
N ALA A 221 17.79 4.08 2.95
CA ALA A 221 18.01 2.89 2.13
C ALA A 221 17.30 2.97 0.76
N TYR A 222 16.09 3.53 0.73
CA TYR A 222 15.22 3.50 -0.47
C TYR A 222 15.53 4.62 -1.47
N LEU A 223 15.77 5.86 -1.01
CA LEU A 223 15.81 7.02 -1.90
C LEU A 223 16.99 7.02 -2.89
N GLY A 224 18.10 6.36 -2.58
CA GLY A 224 19.26 6.30 -3.47
C GLY A 224 19.80 7.70 -3.81
N GLU A 225 20.15 7.91 -5.10
CA GLU A 225 20.73 9.18 -5.58
C GLU A 225 19.67 10.20 -5.98
N ASP A 226 18.54 9.79 -6.57
CA ASP A 226 17.46 10.68 -7.02
C ASP A 226 16.42 10.93 -5.93
N LYS A 227 16.87 11.66 -4.90
CA LYS A 227 16.07 11.94 -3.70
C LYS A 227 14.88 12.87 -3.94
N ASP A 228 14.89 13.66 -5.00
CA ASP A 228 13.91 14.71 -5.26
C ASP A 228 12.82 14.29 -6.27
N SER A 229 12.89 13.08 -6.77
CA SER A 229 11.89 12.55 -7.71
C SER A 229 10.51 12.44 -7.05
N PRO A 230 9.44 12.97 -7.69
CA PRO A 230 8.06 12.78 -7.23
C PRO A 230 7.63 11.31 -7.35
N TYR A 231 8.34 10.49 -8.10
CA TYR A 231 8.09 9.06 -8.24
C TYR A 231 8.75 8.24 -7.14
N ALA A 232 9.69 8.83 -6.38
CA ALA A 232 10.21 8.25 -5.15
C ALA A 232 9.37 8.64 -3.93
N THR A 233 8.83 9.87 -3.94
CA THR A 233 8.13 10.47 -2.80
C THR A 233 6.97 11.32 -3.33
N ALA A 234 5.75 10.79 -3.27
CA ALA A 234 4.56 11.42 -3.86
C ALA A 234 4.28 12.83 -3.32
N ALA A 235 4.64 13.12 -2.07
CA ALA A 235 4.49 14.45 -1.48
C ALA A 235 5.32 15.53 -2.20
N ARG A 236 6.35 15.18 -2.98
CA ARG A 236 7.16 16.13 -3.74
C ARG A 236 6.54 16.57 -5.06
N ALA A 237 5.52 15.86 -5.54
CA ALA A 237 4.83 16.25 -6.75
C ALA A 237 4.23 17.66 -6.59
N LYS A 238 4.55 18.56 -7.51
CA LYS A 238 4.03 19.94 -7.49
C LYS A 238 2.58 20.02 -7.94
N ASP A 239 2.21 19.19 -8.89
CA ASP A 239 0.87 19.08 -9.45
C ASP A 239 0.29 17.70 -9.14
N LEU A 240 -0.89 17.68 -8.51
CA LEU A 240 -1.68 16.48 -8.20
C LEU A 240 -2.98 16.42 -9.00
N SER A 241 -3.16 17.29 -10.00
CA SER A 241 -4.34 17.26 -10.86
C SER A 241 -4.41 15.97 -11.70
N ASN A 242 -5.61 15.60 -12.09
CA ASN A 242 -5.88 14.43 -12.94
C ASN A 242 -5.42 13.07 -12.36
N LEU A 243 -5.15 13.01 -11.06
CA LEU A 243 -4.94 11.74 -10.38
C LEU A 243 -6.27 11.02 -10.14
N PRO A 244 -6.26 9.68 -10.04
CA PRO A 244 -7.48 8.92 -9.75
C PRO A 244 -8.06 9.29 -8.38
N PRO A 245 -9.39 9.14 -8.18
CA PRO A 245 -10.00 9.27 -6.86
C PRO A 245 -9.27 8.44 -5.82
N ALA A 246 -9.19 8.95 -4.58
CA ALA A 246 -8.39 8.36 -3.52
C ALA A 246 -9.23 8.01 -2.28
N PHE A 247 -8.92 6.87 -1.68
CA PHE A 247 -9.22 6.56 -0.29
C PHE A 247 -7.93 6.56 0.50
N ILE A 248 -7.87 7.33 1.58
CA ILE A 248 -6.71 7.42 2.47
C ILE A 248 -7.18 7.12 3.88
N ALA A 249 -6.53 6.17 4.54
CA ALA A 249 -6.81 5.80 5.91
C ALA A 249 -5.53 5.89 6.75
N VAL A 250 -5.62 6.36 7.99
CA VAL A 250 -4.46 6.47 8.86
C VAL A 250 -4.87 6.50 10.34
N GLY A 251 -4.03 6.01 11.24
CA GLY A 251 -4.23 6.15 12.68
C GLY A 251 -3.91 7.55 13.21
N SER A 252 -4.63 8.04 14.23
CA SER A 252 -4.41 9.38 14.77
C SER A 252 -3.07 9.56 15.50
N ILE A 253 -2.44 8.48 15.93
CA ILE A 253 -1.11 8.47 16.56
C ILE A 253 -0.07 7.70 15.70
N ASP A 254 -0.42 7.44 14.43
CA ASP A 254 0.50 6.91 13.43
C ASP A 254 1.56 7.96 13.08
N LEU A 255 2.78 7.50 12.83
CA LEU A 255 3.89 8.35 12.40
C LEU A 255 3.56 9.16 11.13
N PHE A 256 2.70 8.62 10.26
CA PHE A 256 2.40 9.16 8.94
C PHE A 256 1.13 10.04 8.89
N VAL A 257 0.48 10.33 10.03
CA VAL A 257 -0.80 11.05 10.03
C VAL A 257 -0.67 12.46 9.41
N ASP A 258 0.37 13.20 9.75
CA ASP A 258 0.53 14.58 9.27
C ASP A 258 0.71 14.63 7.74
N GLU A 259 1.51 13.73 7.17
CA GLU A 259 1.73 13.66 5.72
C GLU A 259 0.49 13.17 4.98
N CYS A 260 -0.31 12.27 5.57
CA CYS A 260 -1.59 11.83 5.01
C CYS A 260 -2.61 12.97 4.96
N LEU A 261 -2.69 13.78 6.02
CA LEU A 261 -3.57 14.95 6.09
C LEU A 261 -3.16 16.00 5.05
N GLU A 262 -1.86 16.32 4.95
CA GLU A 262 -1.34 17.27 4.00
C GLU A 262 -1.58 16.82 2.55
N TYR A 263 -1.22 15.58 2.22
CA TYR A 263 -1.40 15.02 0.88
C TYR A 263 -2.88 14.98 0.48
N SER A 264 -3.76 14.56 1.38
CA SER A 264 -5.22 14.59 1.15
C SER A 264 -5.73 16.01 0.86
N THR A 265 -5.26 17.00 1.62
CA THR A 265 -5.62 18.41 1.41
C THR A 265 -5.17 18.89 0.04
N ARG A 266 -3.96 18.52 -0.40
CA ARG A 266 -3.41 18.90 -1.71
C ARG A 266 -4.16 18.21 -2.85
N LEU A 267 -4.52 16.93 -2.72
CA LEU A 267 -5.35 16.22 -3.69
C LEU A 267 -6.70 16.92 -3.88
N ILE A 268 -7.39 17.24 -2.78
CA ILE A 268 -8.69 17.95 -2.82
C ILE A 268 -8.55 19.31 -3.52
N ARG A 269 -7.51 20.09 -3.20
CA ARG A 269 -7.23 21.39 -3.84
C ARG A 269 -6.88 21.27 -5.31
N SER A 270 -6.43 20.09 -5.75
CA SER A 270 -6.13 19.78 -7.15
C SER A 270 -7.35 19.18 -7.90
N GLY A 271 -8.54 19.15 -7.28
CA GLY A 271 -9.78 18.66 -7.89
C GLY A 271 -9.94 17.13 -7.86
N VAL A 272 -9.11 16.42 -7.11
CA VAL A 272 -9.23 14.96 -6.94
C VAL A 272 -10.23 14.64 -5.84
N ALA A 273 -11.15 13.71 -6.10
CA ALA A 273 -12.09 13.22 -5.09
C ALA A 273 -11.34 12.37 -4.05
N VAL A 274 -11.44 12.75 -2.77
CA VAL A 274 -10.74 12.07 -1.67
C VAL A 274 -11.74 11.68 -0.58
N GLU A 275 -11.66 10.46 -0.13
CA GLU A 275 -12.22 10.03 1.16
C GLU A 275 -11.04 9.80 2.12
N LEU A 276 -11.01 10.54 3.21
CA LEU A 276 -9.99 10.43 4.25
C LEU A 276 -10.61 9.98 5.56
N ILE A 277 -10.05 8.92 6.16
CA ILE A 277 -10.45 8.45 7.49
C ILE A 277 -9.24 8.46 8.43
N VAL A 278 -9.40 9.13 9.58
CA VAL A 278 -8.43 9.08 10.67
C VAL A 278 -9.03 8.25 11.81
N TYR A 279 -8.40 7.11 12.14
CA TYR A 279 -8.85 6.22 13.21
C TYR A 279 -8.29 6.67 14.57
N PRO A 280 -9.16 7.07 15.53
CA PRO A 280 -8.69 7.54 16.84
C PRO A 280 -7.92 6.46 17.58
N GLY A 281 -6.84 6.83 18.24
CA GLY A 281 -6.04 5.94 19.08
C GLY A 281 -5.28 4.83 18.36
N CYS A 282 -5.26 4.85 17.02
CA CYS A 282 -4.55 3.86 16.22
C CYS A 282 -3.13 4.32 15.89
N PHE A 283 -2.18 3.43 16.07
CA PHE A 283 -0.77 3.59 15.69
C PHE A 283 -0.48 2.86 14.37
N HIS A 284 0.70 3.03 13.80
CA HIS A 284 1.10 2.35 12.57
C HIS A 284 1.09 0.84 12.72
N GLY A 285 0.34 0.12 11.87
CA GLY A 285 0.20 -1.34 11.95
C GLY A 285 -0.79 -1.84 13.00
N PHE A 286 -1.72 -1.00 13.47
CA PHE A 286 -2.76 -1.39 14.42
C PHE A 286 -3.59 -2.59 13.95
N GLN A 287 -3.63 -2.86 12.65
CA GLN A 287 -4.32 -4.00 12.03
C GLN A 287 -3.79 -5.36 12.51
N MET A 288 -2.64 -5.41 13.18
CA MET A 288 -2.15 -6.61 13.87
C MET A 288 -3.10 -7.09 14.97
N ALA A 289 -3.88 -6.19 15.58
CA ALA A 289 -4.97 -6.51 16.49
C ALA A 289 -6.21 -6.92 15.70
N ARG A 290 -6.19 -8.11 15.07
CA ARG A 290 -7.21 -8.56 14.12
C ARG A 290 -8.63 -8.55 14.66
N GLU A 291 -8.81 -8.78 15.96
CA GLU A 291 -10.11 -8.86 16.62
C GLU A 291 -10.64 -7.50 17.10
N ALA A 292 -9.81 -6.47 17.16
CA ALA A 292 -10.21 -5.14 17.60
C ALA A 292 -11.31 -4.55 16.68
N ALA A 293 -12.30 -3.92 17.30
CA ALA A 293 -13.43 -3.33 16.58
C ALA A 293 -12.97 -2.29 15.55
N VAL A 294 -11.96 -1.50 15.88
CA VAL A 294 -11.38 -0.50 14.98
C VAL A 294 -10.67 -1.14 13.77
N THR A 295 -10.03 -2.29 13.94
CA THR A 295 -9.41 -3.06 12.84
C THR A 295 -10.48 -3.60 11.89
N LYS A 296 -11.53 -4.22 12.42
CA LYS A 296 -12.67 -4.71 11.62
C LYS A 296 -13.34 -3.56 10.86
N ARG A 297 -13.48 -2.41 11.51
CA ARG A 297 -14.01 -1.21 10.87
C ARG A 297 -13.10 -0.74 9.73
N SER A 298 -11.80 -0.66 9.92
CA SER A 298 -10.87 -0.21 8.87
C SER A 298 -10.89 -1.13 7.66
N GLN A 299 -10.97 -2.44 7.85
CA GLN A 299 -11.13 -3.43 6.78
C GLN A 299 -12.44 -3.25 6.02
N ALA A 300 -13.55 -3.03 6.74
CA ALA A 300 -14.85 -2.78 6.12
C ALA A 300 -14.88 -1.46 5.34
N ASP A 301 -14.24 -0.40 5.84
CA ASP A 301 -14.13 0.89 5.15
C ASP A 301 -13.33 0.77 3.85
N SER A 302 -12.19 0.04 3.87
CA SER A 302 -11.35 -0.24 2.69
C SER A 302 -12.13 -1.04 1.64
N LEU A 303 -12.78 -2.11 2.06
CA LEU A 303 -13.59 -2.95 1.17
C LEU A 303 -14.76 -2.16 0.53
N ARG A 304 -15.44 -1.33 1.32
CA ARG A 304 -16.52 -0.46 0.85
C ARG A 304 -16.00 0.55 -0.19
N ALA A 305 -14.85 1.18 0.07
CA ALA A 305 -14.26 2.17 -0.82
C ALA A 305 -13.84 1.53 -2.17
N LEU A 306 -13.15 0.39 -2.13
CA LEU A 306 -12.80 -0.39 -3.31
C LEU A 306 -14.05 -0.84 -4.07
N GLY A 307 -15.04 -1.41 -3.39
CA GLY A 307 -16.28 -1.87 -4.01
C GLY A 307 -17.05 -0.76 -4.70
N LYS A 308 -17.09 0.46 -4.10
CA LYS A 308 -17.70 1.63 -4.73
C LYS A 308 -16.93 2.07 -5.99
N ALA A 309 -15.61 2.07 -5.92
CA ALA A 309 -14.76 2.52 -7.02
C ALA A 309 -14.74 1.55 -8.21
N LEU A 310 -14.80 0.25 -7.92
CA LEU A 310 -14.69 -0.83 -8.89
C LEU A 310 -16.04 -1.32 -9.46
N LYS A 311 -17.18 -0.77 -9.03
CA LYS A 311 -18.48 -1.05 -9.66
C LYS A 311 -18.46 -0.60 -11.11
N HIS A 312 -19.19 -1.35 -11.97
CA HIS A 312 -19.39 -0.92 -13.37
C HIS A 312 -19.88 0.55 -13.40
N ARG A 313 -19.08 1.42 -13.97
CA ARG A 313 -19.58 2.69 -14.47
C ARG A 313 -20.44 2.34 -15.69
N THR A 314 -21.75 2.25 -15.55
CA THR A 314 -22.62 2.44 -16.71
C THR A 314 -22.22 3.77 -17.31
N CYS A 315 -21.69 3.75 -18.54
CA CYS A 315 -21.40 4.94 -19.30
C CYS A 315 -22.70 5.77 -19.39
N SER A 316 -22.86 6.75 -18.50
CA SER A 316 -23.74 7.86 -18.80
C SER A 316 -22.98 8.71 -19.81
N SER A 317 -23.27 8.47 -21.09
CA SER A 317 -22.95 9.38 -22.19
C SER A 317 -23.42 10.77 -21.78
N LEU A 318 -22.47 11.63 -21.42
CA LEU A 318 -22.69 13.07 -21.46
C LEU A 318 -22.58 13.46 -22.93
N SER A 319 -23.76 13.56 -23.55
CA SER A 319 -23.99 14.28 -24.82
C SER A 319 -23.76 15.77 -24.61
#